data_72ea09774fa577a5ee97e045174e8707
#
_entry.id   72ea09774fa577a5ee97e045174e8707
#
_cell.length_a   1.000
_cell.length_b   1.000
_cell.length_c   1.000
_cell.angle_alpha   90.00
_cell.angle_beta   90.00
_cell.angle_gamma   90.00
#
_symmetry.space_group_name_H-M   'P 1'
#
loop_
_entity.id
_entity.type
_entity.pdbx_description
1 polymer ?
#
loop_
_entity_poly.entity_id
_entity_poly.type
_entity_poly.pdbx_seq_one_letter_code
_entity_poly.pdbx_strand_id
1 'polypeptide(L)'
;MSYNPTEYSRQTRAALAVLMETDAYKLDHRRQYEPGTEYVYSNLTARGSRIPGIDWTVFFGLQAYIRDLADRWQRFFDADADEVCRAYEERVTDIVGPNEIGSEHIRELHVYGRLPLRFCALPEGAITPVGIPYLTVVNTDPRFFWLTNYIETDMSAALWQPITSATTAWHNRLLLDQRAQESGVDTAAVDWQGHDFSARGMAGMAAAAASGAAHLLSFTGTDSLSALAWIDDFYPGSPEGAIIGGSVPATEHSVMTSGGRDGELGTFERLLDLYPAGIVSVVSDSFDLWQVLTEFLPALREKIMARDGKLVIRPDSGDPELILCGDPSAPAGSPQRKGVVNLLADTFGTTVNNEGFRELDSHIGVIYGDSITHQRADAITANLMRQGYVSTTPVFGFGSYTYQFVTRDTFSLAVKATWVQVNGQGRDIFKDPITGAGKRSAKGRLAVLGGMDGSMVLVQQATADQESSSRLTTVFEDGEFVGAQPSFADVRAELRASWRRFITVKALRTVEDSKDAA
;
A
#
# COMPACT_ATOMS: atom_id res chain seq x y z
N MET A 1 13.43 41.19 0.67
CA MET A 1 13.83 40.88 -0.74
C MET A 1 13.01 39.68 -1.19
N SER A 2 12.77 39.52 -2.46
CA SER A 2 12.10 38.32 -2.97
C SER A 2 13.12 37.18 -3.09
N TYR A 3 12.70 35.96 -2.82
CA TYR A 3 13.57 34.79 -2.91
C TYR A 3 14.04 34.56 -4.35
N ASN A 4 15.34 34.56 -4.53
CA ASN A 4 15.94 34.24 -5.83
C ASN A 4 16.78 32.95 -5.71
N PRO A 5 16.33 31.81 -6.28
CA PRO A 5 17.00 30.52 -6.12
C PRO A 5 18.44 30.48 -6.66
N THR A 6 18.81 31.40 -7.55
CA THR A 6 20.17 31.46 -8.11
C THR A 6 21.21 32.08 -7.15
N GLU A 7 20.76 32.75 -6.11
CA GLU A 7 21.60 33.38 -5.07
C GLU A 7 22.02 32.39 -3.98
N TYR A 8 21.39 31.19 -3.95
CA TYR A 8 21.62 30.18 -2.92
C TYR A 8 22.32 28.95 -3.45
N SER A 9 23.15 28.32 -2.62
CA SER A 9 23.80 27.06 -2.90
C SER A 9 22.76 25.94 -3.16
N ARG A 10 23.17 24.85 -3.80
CA ARG A 10 22.31 23.68 -3.95
C ARG A 10 21.92 23.09 -2.58
N GLN A 11 22.85 23.12 -1.63
CA GLN A 11 22.64 22.62 -0.28
C GLN A 11 21.59 23.45 0.46
N THR A 12 21.71 24.80 0.42
CA THR A 12 20.73 25.72 1.02
C THR A 12 19.33 25.51 0.41
N ARG A 13 19.23 25.35 -0.92
CA ARG A 13 17.95 25.08 -1.57
C ARG A 13 17.36 23.74 -1.15
N ALA A 14 18.17 22.70 -0.97
CA ALA A 14 17.72 21.41 -0.48
C ALA A 14 17.23 21.48 0.97
N ALA A 15 17.91 22.22 1.83
CA ALA A 15 17.50 22.49 3.21
C ALA A 15 16.18 23.28 3.27
N LEU A 16 16.06 24.33 2.44
CA LEU A 16 14.81 25.11 2.34
C LEU A 16 13.64 24.24 1.85
N ALA A 17 13.88 23.33 0.91
CA ALA A 17 12.82 22.44 0.40
C ALA A 17 12.18 21.62 1.53
N VAL A 18 12.97 21.09 2.48
CA VAL A 18 12.46 20.38 3.65
C VAL A 18 11.54 21.24 4.50
N LEU A 19 11.92 22.52 4.72
CA LEU A 19 11.10 23.47 5.46
C LEU A 19 9.80 23.85 4.71
N MET A 20 9.72 23.62 3.41
CA MET A 20 8.54 23.92 2.59
C MET A 20 7.60 22.70 2.43
N GLU A 21 7.89 21.56 3.03
CA GLU A 21 7.05 20.35 2.98
C GLU A 21 5.86 20.44 3.97
N THR A 22 5.21 21.59 4.00
CA THR A 22 4.07 21.90 4.86
C THR A 22 3.04 22.76 4.11
N ASP A 23 1.84 22.89 4.65
CA ASP A 23 0.84 23.81 4.11
C ASP A 23 1.17 25.26 4.53
N ALA A 24 0.99 26.21 3.61
CA ALA A 24 1.34 27.62 3.85
C ALA A 24 0.70 28.24 5.11
N TYR A 25 -0.54 27.83 5.45
CA TYR A 25 -1.20 28.33 6.66
C TYR A 25 -0.52 27.89 7.97
N LYS A 26 0.35 26.86 7.91
CA LYS A 26 1.09 26.34 9.08
C LYS A 26 2.35 27.18 9.41
N LEU A 27 2.83 27.99 8.47
CA LEU A 27 4.04 28.79 8.62
C LEU A 27 4.00 29.73 9.85
N ASP A 28 2.80 30.21 10.22
CA ASP A 28 2.58 31.11 11.34
C ASP A 28 1.87 30.46 12.56
N HIS A 29 1.59 29.17 12.54
CA HIS A 29 0.91 28.50 13.66
C HIS A 29 1.65 28.66 14.98
N ARG A 30 2.99 28.73 14.98
CA ARG A 30 3.79 28.97 16.19
C ARG A 30 3.32 30.22 16.97
N ARG A 31 2.97 31.30 16.26
CA ARG A 31 2.48 32.56 16.86
C ARG A 31 0.98 32.52 17.17
N GLN A 32 0.23 31.63 16.54
CA GLN A 32 -1.23 31.51 16.68
C GLN A 32 -1.65 30.59 17.82
N TYR A 33 -0.77 29.69 18.28
CA TYR A 33 -1.03 28.88 19.47
C TYR A 33 -1.16 29.79 20.70
N GLU A 34 -1.90 29.29 21.71
CA GLU A 34 -2.02 29.99 22.99
C GLU A 34 -0.64 30.31 23.57
N PRO A 35 -0.39 31.54 24.03
CA PRO A 35 0.87 31.91 24.66
C PRO A 35 1.23 30.96 25.81
N GLY A 36 2.48 30.51 25.84
CA GLY A 36 2.95 29.52 26.81
C GLY A 36 2.68 28.08 26.43
N THR A 37 2.33 27.78 25.17
CA THR A 37 2.27 26.41 24.66
C THR A 37 3.66 25.78 24.68
N GLU A 38 3.75 24.59 25.24
CA GLU A 38 4.99 23.82 25.44
C GLU A 38 5.01 22.51 24.68
N TYR A 39 3.88 21.81 24.63
CA TYR A 39 3.77 20.52 23.94
C TYR A 39 2.48 20.43 23.13
N VAL A 40 2.58 19.83 21.95
CA VAL A 40 1.45 19.51 21.07
C VAL A 40 1.49 18.03 20.76
N TYR A 41 0.41 17.31 21.06
CA TYR A 41 0.28 15.89 20.86
C TYR A 41 -0.75 15.60 19.78
N SER A 42 -0.32 14.89 18.73
CA SER A 42 -1.14 14.54 17.57
C SER A 42 -1.13 13.04 17.32
N ASN A 43 -2.12 12.57 16.56
CA ASN A 43 -2.23 11.17 16.16
C ASN A 43 -2.66 11.03 14.70
N LEU A 44 -2.27 9.92 14.06
CA LEU A 44 -2.77 9.51 12.73
C LEU A 44 -3.77 8.37 12.90
N THR A 45 -4.97 8.54 12.34
CA THR A 45 -6.08 7.59 12.49
C THR A 45 -6.87 7.47 11.18
N ALA A 46 -7.25 6.24 10.78
CA ALA A 46 -8.34 6.01 9.84
C ALA A 46 -9.68 6.23 10.56
N ARG A 47 -10.49 7.17 10.09
CA ARG A 47 -11.73 7.56 10.78
C ARG A 47 -13.01 7.04 10.14
N GLY A 48 -12.89 6.35 9.02
CA GLY A 48 -14.01 5.78 8.27
C GLY A 48 -13.51 5.02 7.07
N SER A 49 -14.37 4.28 6.43
CA SER A 49 -14.09 3.57 5.18
C SER A 49 -15.16 3.93 4.13
N ARG A 50 -14.73 4.15 2.89
CA ARG A 50 -15.63 4.29 1.72
C ARG A 50 -15.78 2.96 0.97
N ILE A 51 -15.04 1.93 1.38
CA ILE A 51 -15.14 0.59 0.79
C ILE A 51 -16.15 -0.20 1.62
N PRO A 52 -17.27 -0.62 1.03
CA PRO A 52 -18.29 -1.40 1.76
C PRO A 52 -17.69 -2.69 2.34
N GLY A 53 -18.05 -3.00 3.58
CA GLY A 53 -17.61 -4.22 4.26
C GLY A 53 -16.19 -4.18 4.84
N ILE A 54 -15.41 -3.11 4.60
CA ILE A 54 -14.10 -2.91 5.22
C ILE A 54 -14.23 -1.90 6.35
N ASP A 55 -14.06 -2.35 7.59
CA ASP A 55 -14.02 -1.57 8.82
C ASP A 55 -12.67 -1.64 9.54
N TRP A 56 -11.64 -2.01 8.80
CA TRP A 56 -10.25 -2.21 9.24
C TRP A 56 -9.27 -1.76 8.15
N THR A 57 -8.03 -1.59 8.54
CA THR A 57 -6.93 -1.19 7.64
C THR A 57 -5.65 -1.92 8.03
N VAL A 58 -4.68 -1.97 7.14
CA VAL A 58 -3.32 -2.49 7.40
C VAL A 58 -2.38 -1.31 7.61
N PHE A 59 -1.76 -1.23 8.79
CA PHE A 59 -0.78 -0.21 9.08
C PHE A 59 0.58 -0.56 8.45
N PHE A 60 1.12 0.35 7.62
CA PHE A 60 2.39 0.14 6.91
C PHE A 60 2.99 1.46 6.43
N GLY A 61 4.34 1.52 6.38
CA GLY A 61 5.11 2.59 5.78
C GLY A 61 5.74 3.58 6.76
N LEU A 62 5.52 3.44 8.08
CA LEU A 62 6.04 4.38 9.07
C LEU A 62 7.57 4.33 9.17
N GLN A 63 8.18 3.15 9.18
CA GLN A 63 9.64 3.01 9.26
C GLN A 63 10.31 3.70 8.07
N ALA A 64 9.77 3.52 6.86
CA ALA A 64 10.26 4.20 5.68
C ALA A 64 10.09 5.72 5.79
N TYR A 65 8.93 6.18 6.23
CA TYR A 65 8.68 7.60 6.44
C TYR A 65 9.68 8.22 7.42
N ILE A 66 9.91 7.60 8.58
CA ILE A 66 10.82 8.15 9.59
C ILE A 66 12.27 8.17 9.09
N ARG A 67 12.72 7.13 8.37
CA ARG A 67 14.06 7.12 7.78
C ARG A 67 14.23 8.24 6.76
N ASP A 68 13.30 8.36 5.82
CA ASP A 68 13.32 9.43 4.83
C ASP A 68 13.21 10.83 5.46
N LEU A 69 12.35 10.99 6.47
CA LEU A 69 12.23 12.22 7.26
C LEU A 69 13.57 12.59 7.90
N ALA A 70 14.21 11.65 8.60
CA ALA A 70 15.51 11.87 9.23
C ALA A 70 16.59 12.26 8.22
N ASP A 71 16.69 11.56 7.09
CA ASP A 71 17.66 11.85 6.02
C ASP A 71 17.43 13.22 5.36
N ARG A 72 16.16 13.61 5.15
CA ARG A 72 15.82 14.93 4.60
C ARG A 72 16.15 16.05 5.59
N TRP A 73 15.79 15.89 6.87
CA TRP A 73 16.08 16.88 7.90
C TRP A 73 17.58 16.95 8.24
N GLN A 74 18.36 15.88 8.06
CA GLN A 74 19.83 15.94 8.17
C GLN A 74 20.42 16.93 7.17
N ARG A 75 19.88 17.02 5.95
CA ARG A 75 20.31 18.03 4.95
C ARG A 75 20.04 19.46 5.43
N PHE A 76 18.98 19.67 6.22
CA PHE A 76 18.72 20.96 6.86
C PHE A 76 19.75 21.27 7.94
N PHE A 77 20.08 20.30 8.80
CA PHE A 77 21.07 20.49 9.86
C PHE A 77 22.51 20.64 9.34
N ASP A 78 22.83 20.07 8.19
CA ASP A 78 24.16 20.17 7.58
C ASP A 78 24.37 21.47 6.76
N ALA A 79 23.32 22.23 6.50
CA ALA A 79 23.39 23.45 5.72
C ALA A 79 23.86 24.65 6.55
N ASP A 80 24.26 25.74 5.88
CA ASP A 80 24.58 27.00 6.57
C ASP A 80 23.31 27.64 7.16
N ALA A 81 23.28 27.79 8.48
CA ALA A 81 22.12 28.30 9.20
C ALA A 81 21.69 29.71 8.78
N ASP A 82 22.68 30.61 8.51
CA ASP A 82 22.40 31.98 8.14
C ASP A 82 21.79 32.07 6.73
N GLU A 83 22.32 31.28 5.80
CA GLU A 83 21.76 31.19 4.44
C GLU A 83 20.36 30.58 4.42
N VAL A 84 20.14 29.49 5.16
CA VAL A 84 18.83 28.83 5.23
C VAL A 84 17.79 29.73 5.87
N CYS A 85 18.11 30.39 6.98
CA CYS A 85 17.19 31.33 7.65
C CYS A 85 16.82 32.50 6.75
N ARG A 86 17.80 33.10 6.05
CA ARG A 86 17.54 34.17 5.09
C ARG A 86 16.66 33.70 3.94
N ALA A 87 16.98 32.55 3.36
CA ALA A 87 16.19 31.95 2.26
C ALA A 87 14.75 31.65 2.71
N TYR A 88 14.58 31.15 3.94
CA TYR A 88 13.27 30.91 4.54
C TYR A 88 12.44 32.20 4.67
N GLU A 89 12.99 33.27 5.25
CA GLU A 89 12.30 34.54 5.41
C GLU A 89 11.89 35.17 4.07
N GLU A 90 12.78 35.15 3.09
CA GLU A 90 12.49 35.65 1.74
C GLU A 90 11.37 34.85 1.09
N ARG A 91 11.43 33.51 1.17
CA ARG A 91 10.41 32.62 0.60
C ARG A 91 9.06 32.78 1.30
N VAL A 92 9.06 32.85 2.63
CA VAL A 92 7.83 33.09 3.41
C VAL A 92 7.22 34.43 3.06
N THR A 93 8.03 35.47 2.90
CA THR A 93 7.56 36.80 2.47
C THR A 93 6.93 36.77 1.06
N ASP A 94 7.49 36.01 0.15
CA ASP A 94 6.88 35.83 -1.19
C ASP A 94 5.52 35.14 -1.13
N ILE A 95 5.31 34.23 -0.17
CA ILE A 95 4.08 33.44 -0.03
C ILE A 95 2.96 34.20 0.69
N VAL A 96 3.27 34.83 1.82
CA VAL A 96 2.26 35.44 2.70
C VAL A 96 2.32 36.97 2.73
N GLY A 97 3.24 37.57 1.97
CA GLY A 97 3.49 39.00 1.99
C GLY A 97 4.30 39.47 3.21
N PRO A 98 4.32 40.80 3.49
CA PRO A 98 4.97 41.35 4.68
C PRO A 98 4.39 40.69 5.95
N ASN A 99 5.26 40.15 6.80
CA ASN A 99 4.87 39.39 7.97
C ASN A 99 5.90 39.50 9.09
N GLU A 100 5.57 38.93 10.24
CA GLU A 100 6.44 38.88 11.43
C GLU A 100 6.74 37.46 11.87
N ILE A 101 6.70 36.49 10.94
CA ILE A 101 6.96 35.08 11.23
C ILE A 101 8.40 34.87 11.68
N GLY A 102 9.35 35.52 10.98
CA GLY A 102 10.79 35.43 11.26
C GLY A 102 11.35 34.00 11.07
N SER A 103 12.62 33.85 11.34
CA SER A 103 13.34 32.58 11.23
C SER A 103 14.00 32.13 12.55
N GLU A 104 13.77 32.79 13.65
CA GLU A 104 14.42 32.50 14.95
C GLU A 104 14.15 31.04 15.38
N HIS A 105 12.93 30.57 15.23
CA HIS A 105 12.53 29.21 15.57
C HIS A 105 13.19 28.16 14.64
N ILE A 106 13.44 28.49 13.39
CA ILE A 106 14.18 27.67 12.43
C ILE A 106 15.65 27.61 12.84
N ARG A 107 16.24 28.75 13.21
CA ARG A 107 17.61 28.83 13.72
C ARG A 107 17.78 28.03 15.01
N GLU A 108 16.85 28.14 15.96
CA GLU A 108 16.87 27.35 17.19
C GLU A 108 16.86 25.85 16.91
N LEU A 109 16.01 25.41 15.97
CA LEU A 109 15.94 24.00 15.58
C LEU A 109 17.24 23.55 14.89
N HIS A 110 17.81 24.39 14.01
CA HIS A 110 19.08 24.11 13.36
C HIS A 110 20.22 23.95 14.38
N VAL A 111 20.31 24.85 15.36
CA VAL A 111 21.30 24.77 16.45
C VAL A 111 21.07 23.56 17.35
N TYR A 112 19.82 23.14 17.53
CA TYR A 112 19.49 21.94 18.29
C TYR A 112 20.01 20.67 17.59
N GLY A 113 20.08 20.67 16.26
CA GLY A 113 20.82 19.70 15.45
C GLY A 113 20.16 18.32 15.28
N ARG A 114 18.91 18.17 15.69
CA ARG A 114 18.14 16.93 15.53
C ARG A 114 16.65 17.20 15.60
N LEU A 115 15.82 16.21 15.22
CA LEU A 115 14.36 16.31 15.32
C LEU A 115 13.89 16.06 16.75
N PRO A 116 13.40 17.07 17.47
CA PRO A 116 12.88 16.94 18.84
C PRO A 116 11.45 16.38 18.84
N LEU A 117 11.29 15.18 18.31
CA LEU A 117 9.99 14.49 18.18
C LEU A 117 10.06 13.10 18.77
N ARG A 118 8.95 12.64 19.35
CA ARG A 118 8.72 11.24 19.73
C ARG A 118 7.54 10.70 18.94
N PHE A 119 7.76 9.57 18.25
CA PHE A 119 6.72 8.77 17.62
C PHE A 119 6.49 7.51 18.43
N CYS A 120 5.24 7.28 18.82
CA CYS A 120 4.80 6.00 19.36
C CYS A 120 3.82 5.37 18.37
N ALA A 121 3.97 4.08 18.05
CA ALA A 121 3.18 3.44 17.01
C ALA A 121 2.78 2.01 17.36
N LEU A 122 1.72 1.53 16.70
CA LEU A 122 1.43 0.10 16.58
C LEU A 122 2.52 -0.57 15.72
N PRO A 123 2.73 -1.88 15.84
CA PRO A 123 3.62 -2.58 14.93
C PRO A 123 3.10 -2.50 13.49
N GLU A 124 4.01 -2.33 12.52
CA GLU A 124 3.64 -2.39 11.11
C GLU A 124 3.18 -3.81 10.74
N GLY A 125 2.23 -3.91 9.82
CA GLY A 125 1.50 -5.17 9.57
C GLY A 125 0.26 -5.35 10.45
N ALA A 126 0.06 -4.51 11.47
CA ALA A 126 -1.12 -4.62 12.31
C ALA A 126 -2.42 -4.36 11.54
N ILE A 127 -3.39 -5.27 11.67
CA ILE A 127 -4.78 -5.02 11.28
C ILE A 127 -5.40 -4.11 12.33
N THR A 128 -5.74 -2.90 11.90
CA THR A 128 -6.18 -1.84 12.79
C THR A 128 -7.64 -1.49 12.48
N PRO A 129 -8.56 -1.67 13.43
CA PRO A 129 -9.95 -1.21 13.25
C PRO A 129 -10.03 0.30 12.99
N VAL A 130 -10.99 0.70 12.18
CA VAL A 130 -11.28 2.12 11.97
C VAL A 130 -11.59 2.78 13.32
N GLY A 131 -11.01 3.97 13.55
CA GLY A 131 -11.13 4.72 14.80
C GLY A 131 -9.98 4.49 15.79
N ILE A 132 -9.13 3.51 15.57
CA ILE A 132 -7.93 3.27 16.38
C ILE A 132 -6.73 4.01 15.76
N PRO A 133 -5.94 4.80 16.51
CA PRO A 133 -4.76 5.47 16.00
C PRO A 133 -3.64 4.46 15.69
N TYR A 134 -2.97 4.67 14.57
CA TYR A 134 -1.77 3.92 14.21
C TYR A 134 -0.55 4.40 14.96
N LEU A 135 -0.46 5.72 15.13
CA LEU A 135 0.65 6.39 15.77
C LEU A 135 0.20 7.65 16.49
N THR A 136 1.06 8.07 17.39
CA THR A 136 1.02 9.39 18.02
C THR A 136 2.38 10.07 17.84
N VAL A 137 2.38 11.40 17.78
CA VAL A 137 3.58 12.22 17.69
C VAL A 137 3.47 13.40 18.64
N VAL A 138 4.57 13.69 19.33
CA VAL A 138 4.70 14.83 20.26
C VAL A 138 6.11 15.38 20.20
N ASN A 139 6.27 16.70 20.38
CA ASN A 139 7.60 17.28 20.56
C ASN A 139 8.20 16.86 21.91
N THR A 140 9.53 16.70 21.95
CA THR A 140 10.27 16.30 23.17
C THR A 140 10.86 17.49 23.92
N ASP A 141 11.02 18.64 23.24
CA ASP A 141 11.49 19.90 23.83
C ASP A 141 10.41 20.98 23.66
N PRO A 142 10.06 21.73 24.72
CA PRO A 142 8.97 22.71 24.70
C PRO A 142 9.18 23.87 23.71
N ARG A 143 10.38 24.17 23.31
CA ARG A 143 10.67 25.21 22.30
C ARG A 143 10.11 24.85 20.91
N PHE A 144 9.94 23.56 20.64
CA PHE A 144 9.56 23.04 19.31
C PHE A 144 8.13 22.50 19.25
N PHE A 145 7.22 22.98 20.08
CA PHE A 145 5.81 22.58 20.09
C PHE A 145 5.14 22.74 18.73
N TRP A 146 5.57 23.69 17.95
CA TRP A 146 5.06 24.00 16.61
C TRP A 146 5.39 22.90 15.58
N LEU A 147 6.49 22.15 15.80
CA LEU A 147 7.02 21.18 14.83
C LEU A 147 6.08 19.99 14.64
N THR A 148 5.38 19.54 15.67
CA THR A 148 4.45 18.40 15.62
C THR A 148 3.41 18.54 14.50
N ASN A 149 2.79 19.71 14.38
CA ASN A 149 1.81 19.94 13.32
C ASN A 149 2.42 20.57 12.05
N TYR A 150 3.65 21.01 12.10
CA TYR A 150 4.39 21.45 10.91
C TYR A 150 4.64 20.29 9.95
N ILE A 151 5.02 19.12 10.48
CA ILE A 151 5.25 17.90 9.69
C ILE A 151 3.96 17.14 9.33
N GLU A 152 2.78 17.59 9.75
CA GLU A 152 1.51 16.89 9.49
C GLU A 152 1.26 16.67 8.01
N THR A 153 1.55 17.66 7.17
CA THR A 153 1.28 17.60 5.72
C THR A 153 2.15 16.53 5.07
N ASP A 154 3.44 16.56 5.36
CA ASP A 154 4.41 15.59 4.87
C ASP A 154 4.07 14.17 5.36
N MET A 155 3.86 13.98 6.66
CA MET A 155 3.48 12.71 7.26
C MET A 155 2.17 12.15 6.66
N SER A 156 1.18 13.01 6.44
CA SER A 156 -0.07 12.61 5.80
C SER A 156 0.14 12.17 4.36
N ALA A 157 0.93 12.93 3.59
CA ALA A 157 1.21 12.64 2.19
C ALA A 157 1.98 11.32 2.02
N ALA A 158 2.96 11.07 2.90
CA ALA A 158 3.79 9.87 2.83
C ALA A 158 3.05 8.59 3.27
N LEU A 159 2.16 8.65 4.27
CA LEU A 159 1.61 7.45 4.91
C LEU A 159 0.26 7.00 4.36
N TRP A 160 -0.55 7.90 3.76
CA TRP A 160 -1.89 7.51 3.34
C TRP A 160 -1.88 6.40 2.27
N GLN A 161 -0.96 6.47 1.32
CA GLN A 161 -0.93 5.53 0.19
C GLN A 161 -0.42 4.15 0.58
N PRO A 162 0.71 3.95 1.27
CA PRO A 162 1.13 2.62 1.69
C PRO A 162 0.10 1.94 2.60
N ILE A 163 -0.56 2.66 3.53
CA ILE A 163 -1.65 2.13 4.35
C ILE A 163 -2.82 1.69 3.48
N THR A 164 -3.25 2.53 2.53
CA THR A 164 -4.39 2.21 1.66
C THR A 164 -4.07 1.07 0.71
N SER A 165 -2.88 1.05 0.11
CA SER A 165 -2.44 -0.01 -0.79
C SER A 165 -2.29 -1.36 -0.08
N ALA A 166 -1.70 -1.39 1.13
CA ALA A 166 -1.60 -2.59 1.94
C ALA A 166 -2.98 -3.14 2.32
N THR A 167 -3.91 -2.25 2.69
CA THR A 167 -5.30 -2.63 2.99
C THR A 167 -6.01 -3.22 1.78
N THR A 168 -5.85 -2.59 0.61
CA THR A 168 -6.46 -3.06 -0.65
C THR A 168 -5.88 -4.39 -1.10
N ALA A 169 -4.55 -4.55 -1.01
CA ALA A 169 -3.87 -5.80 -1.34
C ALA A 169 -4.35 -6.94 -0.43
N TRP A 170 -4.44 -6.69 0.89
CA TRP A 170 -4.91 -7.68 1.84
C TRP A 170 -6.38 -8.04 1.63
N HIS A 171 -7.22 -7.07 1.27
CA HIS A 171 -8.62 -7.33 0.92
C HIS A 171 -8.75 -8.26 -0.29
N ASN A 172 -7.96 -8.02 -1.35
CA ASN A 172 -7.90 -8.92 -2.51
C ASN A 172 -7.36 -10.30 -2.12
N ARG A 173 -6.33 -10.35 -1.27
CA ARG A 173 -5.77 -11.62 -0.79
C ARG A 173 -6.82 -12.46 -0.05
N LEU A 174 -7.62 -11.86 0.80
CA LEU A 174 -8.67 -12.56 1.55
C LEU A 174 -9.74 -13.16 0.65
N LEU A 175 -10.15 -12.43 -0.38
CA LEU A 175 -11.05 -12.95 -1.41
C LEU A 175 -10.46 -14.18 -2.09
N LEU A 176 -9.23 -14.08 -2.56
CA LEU A 176 -8.59 -15.15 -3.31
C LEU A 176 -8.28 -16.38 -2.43
N ASP A 177 -7.88 -16.17 -1.17
CA ASP A 177 -7.72 -17.25 -0.19
C ASP A 177 -9.03 -18.00 0.05
N GLN A 178 -10.13 -17.28 0.23
CA GLN A 178 -11.45 -17.88 0.40
C GLN A 178 -11.83 -18.72 -0.84
N ARG A 179 -11.69 -18.14 -2.03
CA ARG A 179 -12.00 -18.84 -3.29
C ARG A 179 -11.12 -20.07 -3.53
N ALA A 180 -9.82 -19.98 -3.15
CA ALA A 180 -8.91 -21.12 -3.21
C ALA A 180 -9.39 -22.25 -2.31
N GLN A 181 -9.72 -21.97 -1.05
CA GLN A 181 -10.27 -22.97 -0.11
C GLN A 181 -11.58 -23.58 -0.62
N GLU A 182 -12.52 -22.76 -1.13
CA GLU A 182 -13.79 -23.22 -1.69
C GLU A 182 -13.61 -24.15 -2.92
N SER A 183 -12.52 -23.99 -3.67
CA SER A 183 -12.19 -24.83 -4.84
C SER A 183 -11.15 -25.91 -4.54
N GLY A 184 -10.81 -26.15 -3.26
CA GLY A 184 -9.93 -27.24 -2.83
C GLY A 184 -8.45 -27.02 -3.16
N VAL A 185 -7.99 -25.75 -3.21
CA VAL A 185 -6.61 -25.38 -3.48
C VAL A 185 -5.97 -24.81 -2.22
N ASP A 186 -4.69 -25.15 -1.99
CA ASP A 186 -3.90 -24.56 -0.89
C ASP A 186 -3.72 -23.06 -1.11
N THR A 187 -3.95 -22.26 -0.08
CA THR A 187 -3.81 -20.80 -0.12
C THR A 187 -2.37 -20.33 -0.39
N ALA A 188 -1.36 -21.20 -0.27
CA ALA A 188 0.00 -20.91 -0.73
C ALA A 188 0.07 -20.62 -2.24
N ALA A 189 -0.82 -21.20 -3.05
CA ALA A 189 -0.91 -20.90 -4.48
C ALA A 189 -1.33 -19.44 -4.75
N VAL A 190 -2.06 -18.81 -3.82
CA VAL A 190 -2.51 -17.42 -3.92
C VAL A 190 -1.34 -16.43 -3.76
N ASP A 191 -0.22 -16.83 -3.18
CA ASP A 191 0.96 -15.96 -3.03
C ASP A 191 1.41 -15.38 -4.40
N TRP A 192 1.21 -16.13 -5.50
CA TRP A 192 1.55 -15.73 -6.86
C TRP A 192 0.34 -15.35 -7.74
N GLN A 193 -0.87 -15.48 -7.22
CA GLN A 193 -2.09 -15.20 -8.00
C GLN A 193 -2.33 -13.70 -8.19
N GLY A 194 -1.84 -12.85 -7.30
CA GLY A 194 -1.84 -11.39 -7.44
C GLY A 194 -0.46 -10.89 -7.89
N HIS A 195 -0.42 -10.17 -9.02
CA HIS A 195 0.81 -9.61 -9.59
C HIS A 195 0.70 -8.08 -9.69
N ASP A 196 1.67 -7.33 -9.18
CA ASP A 196 1.64 -5.86 -9.25
C ASP A 196 2.10 -5.35 -10.62
N PHE A 197 1.19 -4.73 -11.35
CA PHE A 197 1.41 -4.05 -12.63
C PHE A 197 1.21 -2.53 -12.53
N SER A 198 1.18 -1.96 -11.34
CA SER A 198 0.69 -0.60 -11.12
C SER A 198 1.71 0.50 -11.45
N ALA A 199 3.01 0.23 -11.39
CA ALA A 199 4.07 1.23 -11.34
C ALA A 199 3.93 2.36 -12.38
N ARG A 200 3.67 2.02 -13.66
CA ARG A 200 3.56 3.01 -14.75
C ARG A 200 2.37 3.96 -14.63
N GLY A 201 1.34 3.60 -13.86
CA GLY A 201 0.14 4.40 -13.67
C GLY A 201 0.05 5.10 -12.31
N MET A 202 1.10 5.03 -11.48
CA MET A 202 1.15 5.70 -10.18
C MET A 202 1.59 7.16 -10.30
N ALA A 203 1.34 7.97 -9.26
CA ALA A 203 1.68 9.39 -9.19
C ALA A 203 3.19 9.63 -8.97
N GLY A 204 4.03 8.98 -9.73
CA GLY A 204 5.50 9.07 -9.67
C GLY A 204 6.13 7.86 -9.00
N MET A 205 7.47 7.74 -9.13
CA MET A 205 8.22 6.54 -8.73
C MET A 205 8.21 6.30 -7.22
N ALA A 206 8.18 7.34 -6.39
CA ALA A 206 8.06 7.18 -4.94
C ALA A 206 6.72 6.53 -4.55
N ALA A 207 5.63 6.98 -5.17
CA ALA A 207 4.30 6.38 -4.97
C ALA A 207 4.24 4.93 -5.49
N ALA A 208 4.86 4.65 -6.65
CA ALA A 208 4.96 3.31 -7.21
C ALA A 208 5.73 2.35 -6.28
N ALA A 209 6.86 2.81 -5.73
CA ALA A 209 7.69 2.03 -4.83
C ALA A 209 6.97 1.69 -3.52
N ALA A 210 6.41 2.68 -2.83
CA ALA A 210 5.69 2.49 -1.57
C ALA A 210 4.41 1.63 -1.75
N SER A 211 3.65 1.85 -2.83
CA SER A 211 2.44 1.07 -3.14
C SER A 211 2.78 -0.38 -3.53
N GLY A 212 3.83 -0.58 -4.35
CA GLY A 212 4.30 -1.91 -4.73
C GLY A 212 4.83 -2.70 -3.52
N ALA A 213 5.56 -2.04 -2.60
CA ALA A 213 5.98 -2.66 -1.35
C ALA A 213 4.77 -3.07 -0.48
N ALA A 214 3.74 -2.22 -0.42
CA ALA A 214 2.50 -2.52 0.26
C ALA A 214 1.75 -3.72 -0.35
N HIS A 215 1.73 -3.86 -1.69
CA HIS A 215 1.21 -5.04 -2.39
C HIS A 215 1.96 -6.31 -1.96
N LEU A 216 3.29 -6.24 -1.89
CA LEU A 216 4.14 -7.37 -1.52
C LEU A 216 3.98 -7.85 -0.07
N LEU A 217 3.25 -7.16 0.79
CA LEU A 217 2.84 -7.70 2.09
C LEU A 217 1.86 -8.88 1.94
N SER A 218 1.08 -8.90 0.87
CA SER A 218 0.00 -9.88 0.64
C SER A 218 0.31 -10.89 -0.46
N PHE A 219 1.10 -10.49 -1.47
CA PHE A 219 1.45 -11.28 -2.65
C PHE A 219 2.97 -11.31 -2.86
N THR A 220 3.40 -12.14 -3.81
CA THR A 220 4.82 -12.26 -4.18
C THR A 220 5.08 -11.79 -5.61
N GLY A 221 4.08 -11.81 -6.49
CA GLY A 221 4.21 -11.39 -7.88
C GLY A 221 4.34 -9.87 -8.04
N THR A 222 5.34 -9.37 -8.77
CA THR A 222 5.51 -7.95 -9.05
C THR A 222 6.39 -7.69 -10.27
N ASP A 223 6.01 -6.69 -11.08
CA ASP A 223 6.86 -6.06 -12.09
C ASP A 223 7.37 -4.67 -11.63
N SER A 224 6.97 -4.22 -10.43
CA SER A 224 7.38 -2.94 -9.86
C SER A 224 8.73 -3.06 -9.15
N LEU A 225 9.85 -3.07 -9.91
CA LEU A 225 11.19 -3.23 -9.36
C LEU A 225 11.57 -2.14 -8.34
N SER A 226 11.01 -0.94 -8.47
CA SER A 226 11.19 0.13 -7.49
C SER A 226 10.70 -0.23 -6.08
N ALA A 227 9.71 -1.15 -5.98
CA ALA A 227 9.24 -1.64 -4.69
C ALA A 227 10.30 -2.49 -3.98
N LEU A 228 11.04 -3.32 -4.72
CA LEU A 228 12.11 -4.15 -4.15
C LEU A 228 13.24 -3.27 -3.63
N ALA A 229 13.70 -2.30 -4.43
CA ALA A 229 14.74 -1.35 -4.00
C ALA A 229 14.29 -0.55 -2.75
N TRP A 230 13.03 -0.13 -2.70
CA TRP A 230 12.47 0.57 -1.54
C TRP A 230 12.43 -0.31 -0.28
N ILE A 231 12.13 -1.61 -0.45
CA ILE A 231 12.15 -2.57 0.66
C ILE A 231 13.58 -2.78 1.16
N ASP A 232 14.55 -2.91 0.25
CA ASP A 232 15.97 -3.07 0.60
C ASP A 232 16.50 -1.86 1.39
N ASP A 233 16.10 -0.65 1.01
CA ASP A 233 16.50 0.59 1.68
C ASP A 233 15.86 0.76 3.06
N PHE A 234 14.56 0.47 3.16
CA PHE A 234 13.80 0.83 4.35
C PHE A 234 13.48 -0.33 5.29
N TYR A 235 13.48 -1.58 4.82
CA TYR A 235 13.14 -2.79 5.61
C TYR A 235 14.16 -3.92 5.44
N PRO A 236 15.46 -3.63 5.63
CA PRO A 236 16.52 -4.62 5.43
C PRO A 236 16.45 -5.77 6.44
N GLY A 237 17.22 -6.84 6.20
CA GLY A 237 17.41 -7.92 7.14
C GLY A 237 16.42 -9.07 7.03
N SER A 238 15.69 -9.19 5.90
CA SER A 238 14.91 -10.41 5.64
C SER A 238 15.83 -11.64 5.62
N PRO A 239 15.35 -12.82 6.09
CA PRO A 239 16.13 -14.04 6.09
C PRO A 239 16.73 -14.38 4.73
N GLU A 240 17.93 -14.95 4.72
CA GLU A 240 18.57 -15.41 3.48
C GLU A 240 17.67 -16.43 2.75
N GLY A 241 17.51 -16.24 1.45
CA GLY A 241 16.61 -17.06 0.61
C GLY A 241 15.13 -16.73 0.71
N ALA A 242 14.73 -15.74 1.53
CA ALA A 242 13.35 -15.27 1.54
C ALA A 242 13.00 -14.58 0.21
N ILE A 243 11.94 -15.04 -0.43
CA ILE A 243 11.43 -14.39 -1.65
C ILE A 243 10.58 -13.19 -1.23
N ILE A 244 11.11 -12.00 -1.41
CA ILE A 244 10.39 -10.75 -1.13
C ILE A 244 9.36 -10.49 -2.22
N GLY A 245 9.78 -10.55 -3.48
CA GLY A 245 8.94 -10.40 -4.65
C GLY A 245 9.64 -10.97 -5.87
N GLY A 246 8.89 -11.27 -6.92
CA GLY A 246 9.44 -11.79 -8.15
C GLY A 246 8.51 -11.69 -9.33
N SER A 247 9.09 -11.90 -10.51
CA SER A 247 8.41 -11.94 -11.79
C SER A 247 8.95 -13.10 -12.64
N VAL A 248 8.42 -13.22 -13.84
CA VAL A 248 8.82 -14.20 -14.84
C VAL A 248 9.16 -13.48 -16.15
N PRO A 249 9.97 -14.06 -17.03
CA PRO A 249 10.10 -13.56 -18.39
C PRO A 249 8.74 -13.34 -19.03
N ALA A 250 8.48 -12.12 -19.49
CA ALA A 250 7.20 -11.72 -20.08
C ALA A 250 7.41 -10.81 -21.28
N THR A 251 6.53 -10.94 -22.28
CA THR A 251 6.55 -10.04 -23.44
C THR A 251 5.65 -8.83 -23.24
N GLU A 252 5.85 -7.82 -24.07
CA GLU A 252 4.92 -6.72 -24.31
C GLU A 252 4.50 -6.69 -25.80
N HIS A 253 3.54 -5.83 -26.14
CA HIS A 253 3.05 -5.73 -27.52
C HIS A 253 4.15 -5.38 -28.53
N SER A 254 5.13 -4.54 -28.17
CA SER A 254 6.24 -4.17 -29.07
C SER A 254 7.09 -5.39 -29.47
N VAL A 255 7.28 -6.34 -28.56
CA VAL A 255 7.97 -7.61 -28.83
C VAL A 255 7.15 -8.46 -29.78
N MET A 256 5.86 -8.64 -29.52
CA MET A 256 4.98 -9.51 -30.31
C MET A 256 4.74 -8.93 -31.72
N THR A 257 4.63 -7.62 -31.85
CA THR A 257 4.36 -6.95 -33.13
C THR A 257 5.59 -6.67 -33.98
N SER A 258 6.80 -6.86 -33.43
CA SER A 258 8.05 -6.54 -34.12
C SER A 258 8.27 -7.35 -35.42
N GLY A 259 7.71 -8.55 -35.51
CA GLY A 259 7.72 -9.40 -36.70
C GLY A 259 6.56 -9.17 -37.67
N GLY A 260 5.66 -8.20 -37.36
CA GLY A 260 4.42 -7.99 -38.09
C GLY A 260 3.37 -9.09 -37.81
N ARG A 261 2.17 -8.90 -38.38
CA ARG A 261 1.04 -9.84 -38.16
C ARG A 261 1.38 -11.27 -38.63
N ASP A 262 1.99 -11.42 -39.79
CA ASP A 262 2.33 -12.72 -40.38
C ASP A 262 3.48 -13.40 -39.62
N GLY A 263 4.25 -12.67 -38.82
CA GLY A 263 5.36 -13.19 -38.01
C GLY A 263 4.97 -13.58 -36.58
N GLU A 264 3.72 -13.42 -36.16
CA GLU A 264 3.32 -13.64 -34.76
C GLU A 264 3.50 -15.09 -34.32
N LEU A 265 3.09 -16.06 -35.11
CA LEU A 265 3.32 -17.49 -34.84
C LEU A 265 4.82 -17.81 -34.69
N GLY A 266 5.68 -17.29 -35.58
CA GLY A 266 7.12 -17.46 -35.48
C GLY A 266 7.72 -16.80 -34.24
N THR A 267 7.09 -15.73 -33.72
CA THR A 267 7.47 -15.11 -32.45
C THR A 267 7.17 -16.03 -31.28
N PHE A 268 6.00 -16.69 -31.23
CA PHE A 268 5.70 -17.72 -30.22
C PHE A 268 6.72 -18.88 -30.29
N GLU A 269 7.01 -19.42 -31.48
CA GLU A 269 8.02 -20.47 -31.64
C GLU A 269 9.38 -20.09 -31.10
N ARG A 270 9.87 -18.90 -31.47
CA ARG A 270 11.16 -18.36 -31.02
C ARG A 270 11.20 -18.18 -29.49
N LEU A 271 10.12 -17.70 -28.87
CA LEU A 271 10.04 -17.54 -27.41
C LEU A 271 10.06 -18.89 -26.68
N LEU A 272 9.40 -19.92 -27.23
CA LEU A 272 9.45 -21.29 -26.68
C LEU A 272 10.86 -21.89 -26.78
N ASP A 273 11.61 -21.58 -27.85
CA ASP A 273 13.01 -21.99 -28.00
C ASP A 273 13.96 -21.21 -27.06
N LEU A 274 13.69 -19.93 -26.87
CA LEU A 274 14.49 -19.05 -26.00
C LEU A 274 14.32 -19.43 -24.51
N TYR A 275 13.13 -19.89 -24.13
CA TYR A 275 12.79 -20.28 -22.76
C TYR A 275 12.34 -21.75 -22.72
N PRO A 276 13.27 -22.71 -22.86
CA PRO A 276 12.93 -24.16 -22.89
C PRO A 276 12.44 -24.69 -21.54
N ALA A 277 12.72 -23.97 -20.45
CA ALA A 277 12.30 -24.30 -19.08
C ALA A 277 11.72 -23.09 -18.37
N GLY A 278 11.07 -23.33 -17.23
CA GLY A 278 10.47 -22.29 -16.39
C GLY A 278 9.22 -21.65 -17.01
N ILE A 279 8.76 -20.57 -16.39
CA ILE A 279 7.54 -19.85 -16.80
C ILE A 279 7.92 -18.75 -17.79
N VAL A 280 7.15 -18.64 -18.88
CA VAL A 280 7.19 -17.48 -19.78
C VAL A 280 5.78 -16.99 -20.03
N SER A 281 5.54 -15.68 -19.88
CA SER A 281 4.25 -15.03 -20.12
C SER A 281 4.27 -14.29 -21.46
N VAL A 282 3.28 -14.55 -22.33
CA VAL A 282 3.25 -14.01 -23.69
C VAL A 282 1.95 -13.25 -23.91
N VAL A 283 2.07 -11.96 -24.25
CA VAL A 283 0.94 -11.13 -24.72
C VAL A 283 0.36 -11.78 -25.98
N SER A 284 -0.94 -12.03 -25.96
CA SER A 284 -1.57 -12.91 -26.94
C SER A 284 -2.70 -12.24 -27.74
N ASP A 285 -2.93 -10.95 -27.54
CA ASP A 285 -3.99 -10.15 -28.18
C ASP A 285 -3.43 -9.00 -29.03
N SER A 286 -2.18 -9.12 -29.48
CA SER A 286 -1.55 -8.08 -30.30
C SER A 286 -2.29 -7.87 -31.62
N PHE A 287 -2.85 -8.92 -32.19
CA PHE A 287 -3.64 -8.85 -33.42
C PHE A 287 -4.99 -9.56 -33.29
N ASP A 288 -4.98 -10.88 -32.98
CA ASP A 288 -6.19 -11.67 -32.82
C ASP A 288 -5.99 -12.76 -31.77
N LEU A 289 -6.46 -12.52 -30.55
CA LEU A 289 -6.42 -13.46 -29.44
C LEU A 289 -7.03 -14.82 -29.80
N TRP A 290 -8.15 -14.78 -30.54
CA TRP A 290 -8.90 -16.01 -30.85
C TRP A 290 -8.15 -16.88 -31.86
N GLN A 291 -7.45 -16.27 -32.82
CA GLN A 291 -6.57 -16.99 -33.73
C GLN A 291 -5.40 -17.64 -32.98
N VAL A 292 -4.79 -16.92 -32.03
CA VAL A 292 -3.75 -17.48 -31.16
C VAL A 292 -4.26 -18.76 -30.46
N LEU A 293 -5.44 -18.68 -29.84
CA LEU A 293 -6.01 -19.81 -29.08
C LEU A 293 -6.48 -20.97 -29.91
N THR A 294 -6.99 -20.74 -31.15
CA THR A 294 -7.60 -21.76 -31.98
C THR A 294 -6.72 -22.32 -33.10
N GLU A 295 -5.65 -21.59 -33.47
CA GLU A 295 -4.74 -21.99 -34.54
C GLU A 295 -3.29 -22.15 -34.04
N PHE A 296 -2.72 -21.09 -33.43
CA PHE A 296 -1.30 -21.09 -33.07
C PHE A 296 -0.99 -22.07 -31.93
N LEU A 297 -1.74 -22.02 -30.84
CA LEU A 297 -1.51 -22.91 -29.71
C LEU A 297 -1.73 -24.38 -30.04
N PRO A 298 -2.78 -24.78 -30.80
CA PRO A 298 -2.89 -26.15 -31.31
C PRO A 298 -1.70 -26.56 -32.18
N ALA A 299 -1.21 -25.71 -33.09
CA ALA A 299 -0.04 -25.99 -33.92
C ALA A 299 1.25 -26.15 -33.10
N LEU A 300 1.38 -25.43 -32.00
CA LEU A 300 2.55 -25.45 -31.10
C LEU A 300 2.40 -26.44 -29.93
N ARG A 301 1.29 -27.19 -29.85
CA ARG A 301 0.94 -28.01 -28.69
C ARG A 301 2.06 -28.96 -28.28
N GLU A 302 2.61 -29.71 -29.22
CA GLU A 302 3.67 -30.70 -28.94
C GLU A 302 4.91 -30.02 -28.35
N LYS A 303 5.30 -28.84 -28.88
CA LYS A 303 6.44 -28.06 -28.43
C LYS A 303 6.18 -27.52 -27.02
N ILE A 304 4.97 -27.02 -26.73
CA ILE A 304 4.59 -26.51 -25.40
C ILE A 304 4.61 -27.65 -24.38
N MET A 305 4.03 -28.79 -24.68
CA MET A 305 3.95 -29.98 -23.80
C MET A 305 5.30 -30.66 -23.57
N ALA A 306 6.30 -30.40 -24.42
CA ALA A 306 7.65 -30.92 -24.26
C ALA A 306 8.56 -30.02 -23.39
N ARG A 307 8.10 -28.83 -22.99
CA ARG A 307 8.90 -27.91 -22.14
C ARG A 307 8.93 -28.40 -20.69
N ASP A 308 10.03 -28.12 -20.01
CA ASP A 308 10.11 -28.21 -18.55
C ASP A 308 9.65 -26.87 -17.94
N GLY A 309 8.35 -26.51 -18.12
CA GLY A 309 7.84 -25.23 -17.65
C GLY A 309 6.45 -24.88 -18.19
N LYS A 310 6.02 -23.66 -17.94
CA LYS A 310 4.67 -23.17 -18.23
C LYS A 310 4.69 -22.01 -19.23
N LEU A 311 3.87 -22.11 -20.28
CA LEU A 311 3.50 -20.96 -21.11
C LEU A 311 2.26 -20.28 -20.51
N VAL A 312 2.34 -19.00 -20.22
CA VAL A 312 1.22 -18.20 -19.69
C VAL A 312 0.70 -17.29 -20.78
N ILE A 313 -0.55 -17.46 -21.16
CA ILE A 313 -1.25 -16.62 -22.14
C ILE A 313 -1.73 -15.35 -21.44
N ARG A 314 -1.44 -14.19 -22.04
CA ARG A 314 -1.81 -12.88 -21.50
C ARG A 314 -2.66 -12.07 -22.48
N PRO A 315 -4.00 -12.19 -22.44
CA PRO A 315 -4.88 -11.19 -23.00
C PRO A 315 -4.82 -9.92 -22.15
N ASP A 316 -4.86 -8.76 -22.81
CA ASP A 316 -4.68 -7.44 -22.17
C ASP A 316 -5.79 -6.46 -22.57
N SER A 317 -6.76 -6.87 -23.38
CA SER A 317 -7.84 -6.05 -23.93
C SER A 317 -9.21 -6.70 -23.80
N GLY A 318 -10.25 -5.86 -23.73
CA GLY A 318 -11.64 -6.28 -23.62
C GLY A 318 -12.15 -6.38 -22.17
N ASP A 319 -13.33 -6.97 -21.98
CA ASP A 319 -13.88 -7.22 -20.65
C ASP A 319 -13.24 -8.51 -20.07
N PRO A 320 -12.54 -8.43 -18.94
CA PRO A 320 -11.78 -9.56 -18.41
C PRO A 320 -12.65 -10.78 -18.07
N GLU A 321 -13.87 -10.59 -17.59
CA GLU A 321 -14.77 -11.71 -17.30
C GLU A 321 -15.22 -12.40 -18.59
N LEU A 322 -15.63 -11.63 -19.60
CA LEU A 322 -16.09 -12.19 -20.88
C LEU A 322 -14.94 -12.85 -21.66
N ILE A 323 -13.74 -12.29 -21.60
CA ILE A 323 -12.56 -12.86 -22.25
C ILE A 323 -12.14 -14.18 -21.59
N LEU A 324 -12.04 -14.20 -20.27
CA LEU A 324 -11.57 -15.39 -19.55
C LEU A 324 -12.64 -16.50 -19.48
N CYS A 325 -13.88 -16.13 -19.14
CA CYS A 325 -14.95 -17.09 -18.83
C CYS A 325 -15.88 -17.40 -20.01
N GLY A 326 -15.80 -16.59 -21.09
CA GLY A 326 -16.66 -16.67 -22.26
C GLY A 326 -17.81 -15.67 -22.25
N ASP A 327 -18.17 -15.20 -23.45
CA ASP A 327 -19.25 -14.23 -23.68
C ASP A 327 -20.56 -14.96 -24.08
N PRO A 328 -21.57 -15.02 -23.20
CA PRO A 328 -22.82 -15.67 -23.51
C PRO A 328 -23.62 -14.98 -24.64
N SER A 329 -23.29 -13.75 -25.00
CA SER A 329 -23.92 -13.01 -26.11
C SER A 329 -23.28 -13.33 -27.47
N ALA A 330 -22.07 -13.90 -27.49
CA ALA A 330 -21.37 -14.25 -28.72
C ALA A 330 -22.07 -15.43 -29.46
N PRO A 331 -21.84 -15.57 -30.79
CA PRO A 331 -22.44 -16.63 -31.58
C PRO A 331 -22.16 -18.03 -31.02
N ALA A 332 -23.14 -18.92 -31.12
CA ALA A 332 -22.98 -20.31 -30.68
C ALA A 332 -21.79 -20.97 -31.43
N GLY A 333 -20.91 -21.63 -30.68
CA GLY A 333 -19.73 -22.29 -31.25
C GLY A 333 -18.53 -21.39 -31.54
N SER A 334 -18.66 -20.06 -31.37
CA SER A 334 -17.52 -19.16 -31.54
C SER A 334 -16.52 -19.28 -30.39
N PRO A 335 -15.23 -19.00 -30.65
CA PRO A 335 -14.20 -18.95 -29.59
C PRO A 335 -14.54 -17.99 -28.46
N GLN A 336 -15.11 -16.83 -28.79
CA GLN A 336 -15.53 -15.80 -27.82
C GLN A 336 -16.55 -16.34 -26.81
N ARG A 337 -17.49 -17.18 -27.28
CA ARG A 337 -18.50 -17.78 -26.41
C ARG A 337 -17.91 -18.80 -25.45
N LYS A 338 -16.82 -19.47 -25.84
CA LYS A 338 -16.11 -20.42 -24.97
C LYS A 338 -15.25 -19.73 -23.92
N GLY A 339 -14.57 -18.65 -24.29
CA GLY A 339 -13.59 -17.97 -23.46
C GLY A 339 -12.23 -18.65 -23.40
N VAL A 340 -11.24 -17.91 -22.96
CA VAL A 340 -9.83 -18.33 -22.94
C VAL A 340 -9.62 -19.63 -22.17
N VAL A 341 -10.15 -19.71 -20.94
CA VAL A 341 -9.91 -20.86 -20.05
C VAL A 341 -10.44 -22.17 -20.66
N ASN A 342 -11.64 -22.15 -21.24
CA ASN A 342 -12.19 -23.36 -21.89
C ASN A 342 -11.42 -23.74 -23.16
N LEU A 343 -10.94 -22.77 -23.96
CA LEU A 343 -10.15 -23.06 -25.17
C LEU A 343 -8.77 -23.65 -24.80
N LEU A 344 -8.15 -23.18 -23.72
CA LEU A 344 -6.92 -23.77 -23.20
C LEU A 344 -7.16 -25.20 -22.68
N ALA A 345 -8.27 -25.44 -21.98
CA ALA A 345 -8.66 -26.76 -21.51
C ALA A 345 -8.93 -27.73 -22.66
N ASP A 346 -9.60 -27.28 -23.73
CA ASP A 346 -9.86 -28.06 -24.93
C ASP A 346 -8.56 -28.50 -25.65
N THR A 347 -7.57 -27.59 -25.68
CA THR A 347 -6.30 -27.84 -26.39
C THR A 347 -5.31 -28.67 -25.58
N PHE A 348 -5.17 -28.38 -24.27
CA PHE A 348 -4.10 -28.97 -23.45
C PHE A 348 -4.60 -30.00 -22.46
N GLY A 349 -5.89 -30.02 -22.16
CA GLY A 349 -6.48 -30.91 -21.17
C GLY A 349 -6.53 -30.32 -19.78
N THR A 350 -7.10 -31.09 -18.87
CA THR A 350 -7.24 -30.74 -17.45
C THR A 350 -7.05 -31.95 -16.57
N THR A 351 -6.64 -31.75 -15.33
CA THR A 351 -6.77 -32.71 -14.23
C THR A 351 -7.94 -32.30 -13.32
N VAL A 352 -8.40 -33.21 -12.48
CA VAL A 352 -9.48 -32.92 -11.51
C VAL A 352 -8.93 -33.12 -10.10
N ASN A 353 -9.10 -32.13 -9.24
CA ASN A 353 -8.67 -32.24 -7.87
C ASN A 353 -9.67 -33.05 -7.01
N ASN A 354 -9.37 -33.21 -5.70
CA ASN A 354 -10.19 -34.04 -4.80
C ASN A 354 -11.59 -33.46 -4.55
N GLU A 355 -11.77 -32.14 -4.76
CA GLU A 355 -13.06 -31.45 -4.59
C GLU A 355 -13.88 -31.40 -5.89
N GLY A 356 -13.37 -32.03 -6.96
CA GLY A 356 -14.06 -32.14 -8.26
C GLY A 356 -13.87 -30.95 -9.20
N PHE A 357 -13.00 -30.01 -8.88
CA PHE A 357 -12.66 -28.88 -9.75
C PHE A 357 -11.54 -29.24 -10.74
N ARG A 358 -11.62 -28.65 -11.92
CA ARG A 358 -10.64 -28.83 -13.01
C ARG A 358 -9.48 -27.85 -12.83
N GLU A 359 -8.28 -28.34 -13.03
CA GLU A 359 -7.05 -27.57 -13.16
C GLU A 359 -6.53 -27.70 -14.59
N LEU A 360 -6.09 -26.59 -15.20
CA LEU A 360 -5.42 -26.65 -16.51
C LEU A 360 -4.15 -27.47 -16.40
N ASP A 361 -3.75 -28.10 -17.52
CA ASP A 361 -2.47 -28.80 -17.60
C ASP A 361 -1.32 -27.90 -17.12
N SER A 362 -0.33 -28.46 -16.44
CA SER A 362 0.76 -27.73 -15.79
C SER A 362 1.62 -26.90 -16.76
N HIS A 363 1.62 -27.22 -18.05
CA HIS A 363 2.38 -26.54 -19.09
C HIS A 363 1.72 -25.26 -19.61
N ILE A 364 0.46 -24.98 -19.23
CA ILE A 364 -0.29 -23.83 -19.70
C ILE A 364 -0.92 -23.05 -18.54
N GLY A 365 -1.00 -21.75 -18.67
CA GLY A 365 -1.66 -20.88 -17.70
C GLY A 365 -2.20 -19.61 -18.35
N VAL A 366 -2.87 -18.77 -17.58
CA VAL A 366 -3.41 -17.51 -18.05
C VAL A 366 -3.24 -16.42 -16.99
N ILE A 367 -2.89 -15.21 -17.42
CA ILE A 367 -2.87 -13.99 -16.62
C ILE A 367 -3.66 -12.92 -17.33
N TYR A 368 -4.41 -12.13 -16.58
CA TYR A 368 -5.10 -10.95 -17.12
C TYR A 368 -4.68 -9.71 -16.32
N GLY A 369 -4.13 -8.70 -17.01
CA GLY A 369 -3.46 -7.56 -16.36
C GLY A 369 -4.17 -6.22 -16.47
N ASP A 370 -5.25 -6.10 -17.28
CA ASP A 370 -5.91 -4.81 -17.47
C ASP A 370 -7.14 -4.64 -16.57
N SER A 371 -7.19 -3.50 -15.90
CA SER A 371 -8.34 -2.98 -15.15
C SER A 371 -8.96 -3.98 -14.11
N ILE A 372 -8.18 -4.89 -13.57
CA ILE A 372 -8.62 -5.79 -12.51
C ILE A 372 -8.87 -5.01 -11.22
N THR A 373 -10.10 -5.12 -10.70
CA THR A 373 -10.54 -4.62 -9.40
C THR A 373 -10.94 -5.80 -8.51
N HIS A 374 -11.17 -5.53 -7.21
CA HIS A 374 -11.70 -6.53 -6.29
C HIS A 374 -12.98 -7.22 -6.82
N GLN A 375 -13.93 -6.41 -7.32
CA GLN A 375 -15.20 -6.89 -7.85
C GLN A 375 -15.02 -7.74 -9.11
N ARG A 376 -14.08 -7.35 -10.00
CA ARG A 376 -13.79 -8.13 -11.21
C ARG A 376 -13.08 -9.44 -10.87
N ALA A 377 -12.14 -9.45 -9.94
CA ALA A 377 -11.49 -10.67 -9.47
C ALA A 377 -12.51 -11.64 -8.84
N ASP A 378 -13.44 -11.13 -8.04
CA ASP A 378 -14.53 -11.93 -7.47
C ASP A 378 -15.45 -12.50 -8.55
N ALA A 379 -15.92 -11.68 -9.50
CA ALA A 379 -16.79 -12.13 -10.59
C ALA A 379 -16.13 -13.21 -11.46
N ILE A 380 -14.87 -13.01 -11.84
CA ILE A 380 -14.11 -13.97 -12.67
C ILE A 380 -13.93 -15.30 -11.94
N THR A 381 -13.44 -15.27 -10.68
CA THR A 381 -13.21 -16.50 -9.91
C THR A 381 -14.51 -17.23 -9.63
N ALA A 382 -15.57 -16.53 -9.25
CA ALA A 382 -16.89 -17.12 -9.04
C ALA A 382 -17.47 -17.74 -10.34
N ASN A 383 -17.26 -17.09 -11.50
CA ASN A 383 -17.72 -17.61 -12.78
C ASN A 383 -16.95 -18.89 -13.20
N LEU A 384 -15.62 -18.88 -13.10
CA LEU A 384 -14.79 -20.06 -13.39
C LEU A 384 -15.12 -21.23 -12.47
N MET A 385 -15.36 -20.98 -11.18
CA MET A 385 -15.78 -22.02 -10.23
C MET A 385 -17.16 -22.62 -10.61
N ARG A 386 -18.13 -21.80 -11.05
CA ARG A 386 -19.41 -22.31 -11.59
C ARG A 386 -19.22 -23.17 -12.84
N GLN A 387 -18.19 -22.92 -13.64
CA GLN A 387 -17.81 -23.73 -14.78
C GLN A 387 -17.00 -24.98 -14.37
N GLY A 388 -16.71 -25.16 -13.08
CA GLY A 388 -15.99 -26.31 -12.53
C GLY A 388 -14.45 -26.17 -12.57
N TYR A 389 -13.90 -24.97 -12.68
CA TYR A 389 -12.46 -24.72 -12.58
C TYR A 389 -12.06 -24.25 -11.19
N VAL A 390 -10.83 -24.54 -10.76
CA VAL A 390 -10.27 -23.97 -9.54
C VAL A 390 -10.14 -22.46 -9.66
N SER A 391 -10.32 -21.74 -8.57
CA SER A 391 -10.27 -20.27 -8.54
C SER A 391 -8.89 -19.71 -8.87
N THR A 392 -7.84 -20.51 -8.70
CA THR A 392 -6.45 -20.13 -8.96
C THR A 392 -6.03 -20.28 -10.43
N THR A 393 -6.98 -20.64 -11.32
CA THR A 393 -6.71 -20.75 -12.76
C THR A 393 -6.13 -19.46 -13.36
N PRO A 394 -6.73 -18.25 -13.14
CA PRO A 394 -6.11 -17.02 -13.61
C PRO A 394 -5.20 -16.42 -12.55
N VAL A 395 -4.09 -15.87 -13.02
CA VAL A 395 -3.31 -14.85 -12.28
C VAL A 395 -3.89 -13.48 -12.63
N PHE A 396 -3.95 -12.59 -11.65
CA PHE A 396 -4.47 -11.23 -11.80
C PHE A 396 -3.35 -10.20 -11.72
N GLY A 397 -3.22 -9.38 -12.76
CA GLY A 397 -2.39 -8.18 -12.72
C GLY A 397 -3.16 -7.02 -12.07
N PHE A 398 -2.78 -6.65 -10.85
CA PHE A 398 -3.34 -5.49 -10.16
C PHE A 398 -2.60 -4.23 -10.60
N GLY A 399 -3.27 -3.41 -11.40
CA GLY A 399 -2.72 -2.17 -11.93
C GLY A 399 -3.04 -0.94 -11.08
N SER A 400 -2.74 0.24 -11.65
CA SER A 400 -3.04 1.54 -11.02
C SER A 400 -4.53 1.78 -10.80
N TYR A 401 -5.40 1.12 -11.54
CA TYR A 401 -6.84 1.17 -11.31
C TYR A 401 -7.22 0.66 -9.90
N THR A 402 -6.41 -0.22 -9.33
CA THR A 402 -6.55 -0.72 -7.96
C THR A 402 -5.80 0.16 -6.95
N TYR A 403 -4.57 0.60 -7.26
CA TYR A 403 -3.69 1.24 -6.27
C TYR A 403 -3.60 2.77 -6.39
N GLN A 404 -3.95 3.36 -7.55
CA GLN A 404 -3.95 4.81 -7.73
C GLN A 404 -5.36 5.42 -7.71
N PHE A 405 -6.39 4.63 -8.05
CA PHE A 405 -7.78 5.10 -8.05
C PHE A 405 -8.40 5.15 -6.63
N VAL A 406 -7.56 5.60 -5.69
CA VAL A 406 -7.87 5.77 -4.27
C VAL A 406 -7.27 7.11 -3.80
N THR A 407 -7.70 7.58 -2.64
CA THR A 407 -7.22 8.82 -2.04
C THR A 407 -7.03 8.64 -0.54
N ARG A 408 -6.41 9.61 0.12
CA ARG A 408 -6.35 9.70 1.59
C ARG A 408 -7.74 9.53 2.24
N ASP A 409 -8.78 9.99 1.56
CA ASP A 409 -10.16 9.96 2.07
C ASP A 409 -10.86 8.61 1.88
N THR A 410 -10.23 7.65 1.19
CA THR A 410 -10.76 6.27 1.06
C THR A 410 -11.00 5.66 2.45
N PHE A 411 -10.04 5.85 3.36
CA PHE A 411 -10.18 5.47 4.77
C PHE A 411 -10.26 6.67 5.71
N SER A 412 -10.51 7.88 5.19
CA SER A 412 -10.59 9.12 5.95
C SER A 412 -9.39 9.33 6.88
N LEU A 413 -8.18 8.99 6.39
CA LEU A 413 -6.92 9.13 7.12
C LEU A 413 -6.69 10.59 7.49
N ALA A 414 -6.40 10.86 8.76
CA ALA A 414 -6.15 12.22 9.22
C ALA A 414 -5.22 12.26 10.42
N VAL A 415 -4.33 13.24 10.40
CA VAL A 415 -3.57 13.66 11.59
C VAL A 415 -4.43 14.67 12.36
N LYS A 416 -4.53 14.50 13.67
CA LYS A 416 -5.28 15.39 14.55
C LYS A 416 -4.57 15.60 15.87
N ALA A 417 -4.38 16.88 16.25
CA ALA A 417 -3.97 17.23 17.60
C ALA A 417 -5.15 17.00 18.56
N THR A 418 -4.87 16.37 19.68
CA THR A 418 -5.88 16.01 20.70
C THR A 418 -5.52 16.47 22.10
N TRP A 419 -4.28 16.92 22.31
CA TRP A 419 -3.84 17.43 23.58
C TRP A 419 -2.71 18.46 23.41
N VAL A 420 -2.68 19.46 24.31
CA VAL A 420 -1.60 20.46 24.42
C VAL A 420 -1.23 20.66 25.88
N GLN A 421 0.01 21.11 26.13
CA GLN A 421 0.41 21.67 27.43
C GLN A 421 0.68 23.17 27.28
N VAL A 422 0.08 23.96 28.16
CA VAL A 422 0.21 25.41 28.17
C VAL A 422 0.53 25.86 29.62
N ASN A 423 1.66 26.51 29.81
CA ASN A 423 2.14 26.95 31.13
C ASN A 423 2.13 25.80 32.17
N GLY A 424 2.66 24.63 31.80
CA GLY A 424 2.72 23.45 32.63
C GLY A 424 1.37 22.71 32.82
N GLN A 425 0.27 23.20 32.25
CA GLN A 425 -1.06 22.62 32.41
C GLN A 425 -1.50 21.90 31.13
N GLY A 426 -1.78 20.61 31.24
CA GLY A 426 -2.35 19.81 30.13
C GLY A 426 -3.80 20.19 29.84
N ARG A 427 -4.14 20.28 28.55
CA ARG A 427 -5.50 20.58 28.07
C ARG A 427 -5.87 19.64 26.92
N ASP A 428 -7.05 19.05 27.01
CA ASP A 428 -7.62 18.32 25.88
C ASP A 428 -8.08 19.31 24.81
N ILE A 429 -7.71 19.02 23.57
CA ILE A 429 -8.21 19.77 22.40
C ILE A 429 -8.96 18.81 21.47
N PHE A 430 -10.12 19.24 20.99
CA PHE A 430 -10.97 18.40 20.14
C PHE A 430 -11.94 19.26 19.33
N LYS A 431 -12.40 18.70 18.22
CA LYS A 431 -13.43 19.33 17.40
C LYS A 431 -14.78 18.66 17.70
N ASP A 432 -15.78 19.44 18.10
CA ASP A 432 -17.17 19.00 18.32
C ASP A 432 -18.14 20.01 17.68
N PRO A 433 -18.23 20.07 16.32
CA PRO A 433 -19.04 21.07 15.64
C PRO A 433 -20.54 20.78 15.77
N ILE A 434 -21.32 21.78 16.14
CA ILE A 434 -22.79 21.72 16.22
C ILE A 434 -23.40 21.32 14.85
N THR A 435 -22.75 21.71 13.75
CA THR A 435 -23.23 21.46 12.37
C THR A 435 -22.88 20.09 11.82
N GLY A 436 -22.24 19.21 12.56
CA GLY A 436 -21.72 17.95 12.05
C GLY A 436 -21.90 16.79 13.00
N ALA A 437 -23.07 16.16 12.99
CA ALA A 437 -23.26 14.88 13.67
C ALA A 437 -22.26 13.83 13.15
N GLY A 438 -21.43 13.26 14.04
CA GLY A 438 -20.48 12.21 13.71
C GLY A 438 -19.04 12.65 13.36
N LYS A 439 -18.71 13.95 13.40
CA LYS A 439 -17.34 14.44 13.14
C LYS A 439 -16.53 14.74 14.42
N ARG A 440 -16.83 14.05 15.52
CA ARG A 440 -16.04 14.19 16.75
C ARG A 440 -14.63 13.66 16.53
N SER A 441 -13.62 14.40 16.95
CA SER A 441 -12.26 13.88 17.06
C SER A 441 -12.06 13.20 18.42
N ALA A 442 -11.10 12.30 18.52
CA ALA A 442 -10.59 11.87 19.83
C ALA A 442 -10.07 13.09 20.62
N LYS A 443 -9.97 12.96 21.92
CA LYS A 443 -9.50 14.03 22.82
C LYS A 443 -8.53 13.50 23.87
N GLY A 444 -7.64 14.34 24.29
CA GLY A 444 -6.64 14.03 25.30
C GLY A 444 -5.50 13.17 24.76
N ARG A 445 -4.68 12.70 25.65
CA ARG A 445 -3.66 11.69 25.37
C ARG A 445 -4.34 10.36 25.11
N LEU A 446 -3.76 9.55 24.23
CA LEU A 446 -4.39 8.34 23.73
C LEU A 446 -3.56 7.11 24.09
N ALA A 447 -4.23 6.04 24.48
CA ALA A 447 -3.63 4.71 24.59
C ALA A 447 -4.46 3.67 23.80
N VAL A 448 -3.81 2.69 23.25
CA VAL A 448 -4.44 1.53 22.62
C VAL A 448 -4.15 0.33 23.50
N LEU A 449 -5.15 -0.17 24.20
CA LEU A 449 -5.02 -1.31 25.08
C LEU A 449 -5.52 -2.59 24.40
N GLY A 450 -5.01 -3.74 24.84
CA GLY A 450 -5.58 -5.03 24.47
C GLY A 450 -6.83 -5.32 25.27
N GLY A 451 -7.96 -5.63 24.60
CA GLY A 451 -9.12 -6.21 25.27
C GLY A 451 -8.86 -7.64 25.72
N MET A 452 -9.67 -8.16 26.63
CA MET A 452 -9.59 -9.57 27.11
C MET A 452 -9.82 -10.57 25.98
N ASP A 453 -10.56 -10.17 24.96
CA ASP A 453 -10.84 -10.92 23.73
C ASP A 453 -9.72 -10.80 22.68
N GLY A 454 -8.64 -10.06 22.97
CA GLY A 454 -7.56 -9.76 22.02
C GLY A 454 -7.83 -8.56 21.09
N SER A 455 -8.97 -7.87 21.25
CA SER A 455 -9.31 -6.66 20.49
C SER A 455 -8.37 -5.48 20.80
N MET A 456 -8.45 -4.44 19.99
CA MET A 456 -7.85 -3.14 20.28
C MET A 456 -8.93 -2.21 20.86
N VAL A 457 -8.63 -1.59 21.99
CA VAL A 457 -9.50 -0.63 22.66
C VAL A 457 -8.81 0.72 22.74
N LEU A 458 -9.44 1.76 22.17
CA LEU A 458 -8.97 3.13 22.30
C LEU A 458 -9.36 3.69 23.67
N VAL A 459 -8.37 4.12 24.44
CA VAL A 459 -8.55 4.91 25.65
C VAL A 459 -8.21 6.36 25.35
N GLN A 460 -9.19 7.23 25.55
CA GLN A 460 -9.05 8.68 25.44
C GLN A 460 -8.80 9.28 26.82
N GLN A 461 -8.11 10.42 26.88
CA GLN A 461 -7.70 11.06 28.13
C GLN A 461 -6.89 10.07 29.01
N ALA A 462 -6.01 9.29 28.35
CA ALA A 462 -5.24 8.25 28.97
C ALA A 462 -4.35 8.81 30.10
N THR A 463 -4.27 8.08 31.19
CA THR A 463 -3.30 8.33 32.25
C THR A 463 -1.90 7.86 31.83
N ALA A 464 -0.86 8.33 32.54
CA ALA A 464 0.51 7.89 32.28
C ALA A 464 0.67 6.35 32.38
N ASP A 465 -0.02 5.70 33.32
CA ASP A 465 -0.01 4.23 33.46
C ASP A 465 -0.67 3.54 32.26
N GLN A 466 -1.76 4.10 31.73
CA GLN A 466 -2.42 3.60 30.54
C GLN A 466 -1.57 3.79 29.28
N GLU A 467 -0.88 4.91 29.18
CA GLU A 467 0.08 5.15 28.08
C GLU A 467 1.26 4.19 28.16
N SER A 468 1.82 3.93 29.33
CA SER A 468 2.92 2.98 29.53
C SER A 468 2.55 1.53 29.22
N SER A 469 1.26 1.19 29.35
CA SER A 469 0.70 -0.11 29.02
C SER A 469 0.12 -0.20 27.62
N SER A 470 0.26 0.88 26.83
CA SER A 470 -0.29 0.99 25.48
C SER A 470 0.46 0.09 24.49
N ARG A 471 -0.26 -0.39 23.49
CA ARG A 471 0.32 -1.03 22.29
C ARG A 471 1.03 -0.04 21.34
N LEU A 472 0.84 1.27 21.57
CA LEU A 472 1.60 2.32 20.91
C LEU A 472 2.96 2.43 21.62
N THR A 473 3.98 1.81 21.05
CA THR A 473 5.34 1.81 21.61
C THR A 473 6.20 2.88 20.94
N THR A 474 7.15 3.47 21.69
CA THR A 474 8.10 4.44 21.10
C THR A 474 8.96 3.74 20.05
N VAL A 475 8.95 4.29 18.83
CA VAL A 475 9.74 3.79 17.68
C VAL A 475 10.81 4.78 17.24
N PHE A 476 10.65 6.07 17.60
CA PHE A 476 11.61 7.12 17.30
C PHE A 476 11.53 8.20 18.37
N GLU A 477 12.69 8.71 18.78
CA GLU A 477 12.78 9.80 19.76
C GLU A 477 14.07 10.60 19.55
N ASP A 478 13.95 11.92 19.53
CA ASP A 478 15.08 12.87 19.47
C ASP A 478 16.10 12.57 18.35
N GLY A 479 15.63 12.25 17.17
CA GLY A 479 16.48 11.98 16.02
C GLY A 479 16.89 10.52 15.84
N GLU A 480 16.59 9.63 16.79
CA GLU A 480 17.06 8.26 16.81
C GLU A 480 15.92 7.24 16.81
N PHE A 481 16.09 6.12 16.13
CA PHE A 481 15.20 4.98 16.24
C PHE A 481 15.30 4.32 17.63
N VAL A 482 14.16 3.94 18.18
CA VAL A 482 14.08 3.25 19.47
C VAL A 482 13.66 1.79 19.24
N GLY A 483 14.47 0.87 19.75
CA GLY A 483 14.22 -0.58 19.61
C GLY A 483 14.63 -1.17 18.26
N ALA A 484 14.23 -2.43 18.07
CA ALA A 484 14.53 -3.15 16.84
C ALA A 484 13.64 -2.67 15.69
N GLN A 485 14.24 -2.44 14.53
CA GLN A 485 13.53 -2.11 13.31
C GLN A 485 13.14 -3.41 12.60
N PRO A 486 11.84 -3.63 12.30
CA PRO A 486 11.41 -4.86 11.66
C PRO A 486 11.94 -4.96 10.21
N SER A 487 12.30 -6.16 9.81
CA SER A 487 12.50 -6.51 8.41
C SER A 487 11.16 -6.60 7.68
N PHE A 488 11.18 -6.61 6.35
CA PHE A 488 9.95 -6.79 5.58
C PHE A 488 9.27 -8.14 5.86
N ALA A 489 10.06 -9.18 6.13
CA ALA A 489 9.53 -10.49 6.52
C ALA A 489 8.81 -10.45 7.88
N ASP A 490 9.31 -9.66 8.84
CA ASP A 490 8.66 -9.46 10.14
C ASP A 490 7.30 -8.75 9.98
N VAL A 491 7.23 -7.72 9.14
CA VAL A 491 5.97 -7.01 8.84
C VAL A 491 4.95 -7.94 8.18
N ARG A 492 5.37 -8.79 7.23
CA ARG A 492 4.51 -9.83 6.64
C ARG A 492 4.01 -10.83 7.69
N ALA A 493 4.87 -11.26 8.60
CA ALA A 493 4.51 -12.18 9.67
C ALA A 493 3.50 -11.54 10.64
N GLU A 494 3.71 -10.28 11.01
CA GLU A 494 2.77 -9.53 11.86
C GLU A 494 1.41 -9.37 11.18
N LEU A 495 1.35 -9.06 9.88
CA LEU A 495 0.08 -8.96 9.15
C LEU A 495 -0.73 -10.26 9.26
N ARG A 496 -0.10 -11.41 8.99
CA ARG A 496 -0.76 -12.72 9.09
C ARG A 496 -1.21 -13.06 10.52
N ALA A 497 -0.38 -12.74 11.50
CA ALA A 497 -0.70 -12.95 12.93
C ALA A 497 -1.82 -12.02 13.40
N SER A 498 -1.77 -10.76 13.01
CA SER A 498 -2.78 -9.75 13.33
C SER A 498 -4.14 -10.10 12.73
N TRP A 499 -4.17 -10.62 11.50
CA TRP A 499 -5.40 -11.07 10.88
C TRP A 499 -6.04 -12.24 11.62
N ARG A 500 -5.26 -13.24 12.03
CA ARG A 500 -5.76 -14.37 12.82
C ARG A 500 -6.41 -13.89 14.12
N ARG A 501 -5.79 -12.94 14.81
CA ARG A 501 -6.38 -12.31 16.01
C ARG A 501 -7.68 -11.59 15.70
N PHE A 502 -7.71 -10.80 14.62
CA PHE A 502 -8.86 -9.99 14.19
C PHE A 502 -10.09 -10.86 13.88
N ILE A 503 -9.95 -11.94 13.10
CA ILE A 503 -11.07 -12.83 12.77
C ILE A 503 -11.60 -13.56 14.01
N THR A 504 -10.73 -13.95 14.94
CA THR A 504 -11.14 -14.59 16.20
C THR A 504 -12.00 -13.63 17.03
N VAL A 505 -11.57 -12.37 17.19
CA VAL A 505 -12.33 -11.32 17.88
C VAL A 505 -13.69 -11.09 17.23
N LYS A 506 -13.71 -10.97 15.89
CA LYS A 506 -14.95 -10.73 15.14
C LYS A 506 -15.95 -11.89 15.30
N ALA A 507 -15.48 -13.13 15.28
CA ALA A 507 -16.31 -14.32 15.51
C ALA A 507 -16.88 -14.37 16.93
N LEU A 508 -16.08 -14.02 17.95
CA LEU A 508 -16.54 -13.98 19.35
C LEU A 508 -17.66 -12.95 19.55
N ARG A 509 -17.52 -11.73 19.00
CA ARG A 509 -18.54 -10.68 19.09
C ARG A 509 -19.86 -11.07 18.42
N THR A 510 -19.81 -11.70 17.24
CA THR A 510 -21.00 -12.18 16.55
C THR A 510 -21.79 -13.19 17.40
N VAL A 511 -21.12 -14.03 18.19
CA VAL A 511 -21.74 -14.98 19.11
C VAL A 511 -22.35 -14.29 20.34
N GLU A 512 -21.72 -13.23 20.85
CA GLU A 512 -22.25 -12.43 21.98
C GLU A 512 -23.49 -11.65 21.54
N ASP A 513 -23.42 -10.93 20.43
CA ASP A 513 -24.56 -10.18 19.86
C ASP A 513 -25.78 -11.08 19.57
N SER A 514 -25.54 -12.34 19.15
CA SER A 514 -26.62 -13.30 18.90
C SER A 514 -27.24 -13.86 20.20
N LYS A 515 -26.50 -13.86 21.32
CA LYS A 515 -27.03 -14.27 22.63
C LYS A 515 -27.83 -13.16 23.32
N ASP A 516 -27.46 -11.90 23.09
CA ASP A 516 -28.20 -10.74 23.63
C ASP A 516 -29.46 -10.42 22.82
N ALA A 517 -29.60 -10.97 21.60
CA ALA A 517 -30.77 -10.84 20.72
C ALA A 517 -31.79 -11.99 20.86
N ALA A 518 -31.48 -13.04 21.62
CA ALA A 518 -32.35 -14.20 21.90
C ALA A 518 -32.88 -14.16 23.34
#